data_d61dd0cfaa450b35729c9e7c8cd23240
#
_entry.id   d61dd0cfaa450b35729c9e7c8cd23240
#
_cell.length_a   1.000
_cell.length_b   1.000
_cell.length_c   1.000
_cell.angle_alpha   90.00
_cell.angle_beta   90.00
_cell.angle_gamma   90.00
#
_symmetry.space_group_name_H-M   'P 1'
#
loop_
_entity.id
_entity.type
_entity.pdbx_description
1 polymer ?
#
loop_
_entity_poly.entity_id
_entity_poly.type
_entity_poly.pdbx_seq_one_letter_code
_entity_poly.pdbx_strand_id
1 'polypeptide(L)'
;VHDVAKGIGLDGRIGRKFLHPGPGYGGSCFPKDTLALVRTAQEASSPLRIVETVVSVNEERKRRMAEKVVRACGGSVKGRTVGVLGLTFKPNTDDMRDSPSLVIVPTLQDAGATVRAFDPEGMGEARKMLSNAVVWCDDAYAVADGADVLVIITEWNEFRALDLERLKRSMKRPLIVDLRNIYTMDEMRTAGFTYVSIGRSEVRQAAAG
;
A
#
# COMPACT_ATOMS: atom_id res chain seq x y z
N VAL A 1 -9.49 13.57 1.77
CA VAL A 1 -9.76 12.68 0.62
C VAL A 1 -11.17 12.08 0.68
N HIS A 2 -11.65 11.66 1.86
CA HIS A 2 -12.98 11.05 1.99
C HIS A 2 -14.13 11.99 1.63
N ASP A 3 -14.05 13.27 2.01
CA ASP A 3 -15.09 14.25 1.68
C ASP A 3 -15.14 14.50 0.18
N VAL A 4 -14.00 14.52 -0.50
CA VAL A 4 -13.92 14.63 -1.96
C VAL A 4 -14.55 13.39 -2.60
N ALA A 5 -14.18 12.18 -2.18
CA ALA A 5 -14.75 10.95 -2.69
C ALA A 5 -16.27 10.88 -2.44
N LYS A 6 -16.73 11.30 -1.25
CA LYS A 6 -18.14 11.38 -0.91
C LYS A 6 -18.88 12.36 -1.84
N GLY A 7 -18.31 13.56 -2.03
CA GLY A 7 -18.91 14.60 -2.90
C GLY A 7 -19.04 14.13 -4.36
N ILE A 8 -17.95 13.60 -4.94
CA ILE A 8 -17.95 13.06 -6.30
C ILE A 8 -18.92 11.87 -6.43
N GLY A 9 -18.94 11.00 -5.44
CA GLY A 9 -19.77 9.80 -5.43
C GLY A 9 -21.27 10.03 -5.25
N LEU A 10 -21.72 11.28 -4.99
CA LEU A 10 -23.13 11.65 -4.99
C LEU A 10 -23.70 11.70 -6.41
N ASP A 11 -22.89 11.92 -7.43
CA ASP A 11 -23.33 11.83 -8.82
C ASP A 11 -23.56 10.36 -9.20
N GLY A 12 -24.80 10.01 -9.58
CA GLY A 12 -25.20 8.64 -9.92
C GLY A 12 -24.45 8.04 -11.11
N ARG A 13 -23.85 8.89 -11.99
CA ARG A 13 -23.02 8.44 -13.12
C ARG A 13 -21.64 7.95 -12.67
N ILE A 14 -21.14 8.43 -11.53
CA ILE A 14 -19.86 8.06 -10.94
C ILE A 14 -20.08 7.00 -9.86
N GLY A 15 -20.96 7.26 -8.89
CA GLY A 15 -21.22 6.40 -7.74
C GLY A 15 -20.07 6.40 -6.74
N ARG A 16 -20.25 5.66 -5.65
CA ARG A 16 -19.26 5.60 -4.55
C ARG A 16 -18.22 4.50 -4.71
N LYS A 17 -18.46 3.54 -5.60
CA LYS A 17 -17.53 2.44 -5.84
C LYS A 17 -16.27 2.95 -6.54
N PHE A 18 -15.14 2.32 -6.27
CA PHE A 18 -13.83 2.65 -6.87
C PHE A 18 -13.26 4.05 -6.53
N LEU A 19 -13.83 4.77 -5.56
CA LEU A 19 -13.32 6.06 -5.09
C LEU A 19 -12.45 5.94 -3.82
N HIS A 20 -11.99 4.74 -3.51
CA HIS A 20 -11.10 4.50 -2.37
C HIS A 20 -9.65 4.87 -2.72
N PRO A 21 -8.92 5.57 -1.81
CA PRO A 21 -7.51 5.82 -2.02
C PRO A 21 -6.71 4.51 -2.00
N GLY A 22 -5.64 4.46 -2.78
CA GLY A 22 -4.81 3.28 -2.86
C GLY A 22 -3.41 3.58 -3.39
N PRO A 23 -2.49 2.60 -3.33
CA PRO A 23 -1.11 2.76 -3.75
C PRO A 23 -0.92 2.77 -5.28
N GLY A 24 -1.95 2.55 -6.02
CA GLY A 24 -2.02 2.40 -7.46
C GLY A 24 -2.96 1.27 -7.84
N TYR A 25 -3.32 1.17 -9.11
CA TYR A 25 -4.09 0.03 -9.61
C TYR A 25 -3.15 -1.09 -10.10
N GLY A 26 -3.67 -2.32 -10.04
CA GLY A 26 -3.05 -3.53 -10.54
C GLY A 26 -4.12 -4.49 -11.09
N GLY A 27 -3.81 -5.77 -11.11
CA GLY A 27 -4.68 -6.82 -11.61
C GLY A 27 -4.51 -7.10 -13.09
N SER A 28 -5.25 -8.06 -13.60
CA SER A 28 -5.07 -8.62 -14.94
C SER A 28 -5.67 -7.78 -16.07
N CYS A 29 -6.81 -7.10 -15.82
CA CYS A 29 -7.55 -6.43 -16.89
C CYS A 29 -7.07 -4.99 -17.07
N PHE A 30 -7.16 -4.16 -16.03
CA PHE A 30 -6.97 -2.72 -16.18
C PHE A 30 -5.57 -2.34 -16.69
N PRO A 31 -4.46 -2.87 -16.17
CA PRO A 31 -3.12 -2.56 -16.69
C PRO A 31 -2.94 -3.04 -18.14
N LYS A 32 -3.32 -4.30 -18.41
CA LYS A 32 -3.17 -4.90 -19.74
C LYS A 32 -3.97 -4.15 -20.80
N ASP A 33 -5.23 -3.84 -20.51
CA ASP A 33 -6.14 -3.25 -21.49
C ASP A 33 -5.81 -1.77 -21.76
N THR A 34 -5.37 -1.02 -20.74
CA THR A 34 -4.89 0.35 -20.94
C THR A 34 -3.63 0.40 -21.78
N LEU A 35 -2.67 -0.49 -21.55
CA LEU A 35 -1.44 -0.60 -22.35
C LEU A 35 -1.74 -1.03 -23.79
N ALA A 36 -2.62 -2.01 -23.99
CA ALA A 36 -3.05 -2.45 -25.32
C ALA A 36 -3.73 -1.32 -26.09
N LEU A 37 -4.61 -0.56 -25.42
CA LEU A 37 -5.30 0.58 -26.02
C LEU A 37 -4.32 1.69 -26.43
N VAL A 38 -3.34 2.03 -25.58
CA VAL A 38 -2.29 3.00 -25.91
C VAL A 38 -1.54 2.55 -27.14
N ARG A 39 -1.11 1.29 -27.20
CA ARG A 39 -0.37 0.74 -28.33
C ARG A 39 -1.18 0.79 -29.63
N THR A 40 -2.42 0.33 -29.61
CA THR A 40 -3.32 0.37 -30.77
C THR A 40 -3.53 1.79 -31.28
N ALA A 41 -3.70 2.75 -30.37
CA ALA A 41 -3.87 4.16 -30.74
C ALA A 41 -2.59 4.74 -31.39
N GLN A 42 -1.42 4.40 -30.88
CA GLN A 42 -0.14 4.80 -31.47
C GLN A 42 0.08 4.19 -32.86
N GLU A 43 -0.21 2.91 -33.04
CA GLU A 43 -0.13 2.21 -34.33
C GLU A 43 -1.12 2.85 -35.36
N ALA A 44 -2.27 3.32 -34.90
CA ALA A 44 -3.24 4.03 -35.72
C ALA A 44 -2.92 5.54 -35.92
N SER A 45 -1.76 6.03 -35.44
CA SER A 45 -1.39 7.45 -35.47
C SER A 45 -2.42 8.38 -34.81
N SER A 46 -3.16 7.88 -33.82
CA SER A 46 -4.19 8.61 -33.07
C SER A 46 -3.93 8.50 -31.56
N PRO A 47 -2.90 9.18 -31.01
CA PRO A 47 -2.45 9.00 -29.64
C PRO A 47 -3.53 9.37 -28.60
N LEU A 48 -3.71 8.53 -27.58
CA LEU A 48 -4.64 8.72 -26.49
C LEU A 48 -3.92 9.30 -25.25
N ARG A 49 -3.60 10.58 -25.30
CA ARG A 49 -2.77 11.27 -24.28
C ARG A 49 -3.30 11.11 -22.86
N ILE A 50 -4.61 11.09 -22.64
CA ILE A 50 -5.20 10.90 -21.31
C ILE A 50 -4.86 9.50 -20.78
N VAL A 51 -5.00 8.46 -21.59
CA VAL A 51 -4.72 7.07 -21.18
C VAL A 51 -3.23 6.87 -20.94
N GLU A 52 -2.37 7.42 -21.81
CA GLU A 52 -0.91 7.42 -21.64
C GLU A 52 -0.51 8.09 -20.30
N THR A 53 -1.14 9.22 -19.98
CA THR A 53 -0.91 9.93 -18.72
C THR A 53 -1.37 9.09 -17.53
N VAL A 54 -2.54 8.43 -17.60
CA VAL A 54 -3.04 7.57 -16.54
C VAL A 54 -2.06 6.43 -16.24
N VAL A 55 -1.55 5.76 -17.27
CA VAL A 55 -0.54 4.70 -17.11
C VAL A 55 0.72 5.23 -16.43
N SER A 56 1.26 6.34 -16.93
CA SER A 56 2.47 6.96 -16.36
C SER A 56 2.30 7.37 -14.90
N VAL A 57 1.19 8.04 -14.59
CA VAL A 57 0.85 8.47 -13.21
C VAL A 57 0.70 7.27 -12.27
N ASN A 58 0.13 6.15 -12.73
CA ASN A 58 0.00 4.95 -11.91
C ASN A 58 1.37 4.37 -11.54
N GLU A 59 2.28 4.26 -12.50
CA GLU A 59 3.62 3.73 -12.24
C GLU A 59 4.44 4.65 -11.32
N GLU A 60 4.35 5.96 -11.52
CA GLU A 60 4.97 6.93 -10.62
C GLU A 60 4.37 6.85 -9.21
N ARG A 61 3.06 6.66 -9.11
CA ARG A 61 2.37 6.55 -7.82
C ARG A 61 2.87 5.36 -7.00
N LYS A 62 3.06 4.19 -7.60
CA LYS A 62 3.60 3.01 -6.91
C LYS A 62 4.96 3.32 -6.27
N ARG A 63 5.87 3.97 -7.00
CA ARG A 63 7.19 4.39 -6.48
C ARG A 63 7.07 5.43 -5.37
N ARG A 64 6.22 6.43 -5.54
CA ARG A 64 5.95 7.45 -4.51
C ARG A 64 5.40 6.87 -3.20
N MET A 65 4.75 5.69 -3.24
CA MET A 65 4.30 5.02 -2.01
C MET A 65 5.47 4.44 -1.23
N ALA A 66 6.47 3.85 -1.88
CA ALA A 66 7.70 3.45 -1.21
C ALA A 66 8.44 4.66 -0.60
N GLU A 67 8.57 5.75 -1.34
CA GLU A 67 9.16 7.00 -0.83
C GLU A 67 8.38 7.57 0.36
N LYS A 68 7.04 7.41 0.38
CA LYS A 68 6.21 7.82 1.51
C LYS A 68 6.58 7.03 2.78
N VAL A 69 6.83 5.72 2.65
CA VAL A 69 7.34 4.90 3.77
C VAL A 69 8.71 5.40 4.24
N VAL A 70 9.62 5.64 3.32
CA VAL A 70 10.96 6.18 3.64
C VAL A 70 10.85 7.51 4.38
N ARG A 71 10.02 8.44 3.90
CA ARG A 71 9.78 9.74 4.57
C ARG A 71 9.19 9.57 5.96
N ALA A 72 8.20 8.68 6.14
CA ALA A 72 7.60 8.39 7.43
C ALA A 72 8.63 7.84 8.44
N CYS A 73 9.63 7.13 7.94
CA CYS A 73 10.76 6.65 8.73
C CYS A 73 11.85 7.71 9.01
N GLY A 74 11.64 8.97 8.65
CA GLY A 74 12.63 10.05 8.86
C GLY A 74 13.69 10.14 7.76
N GLY A 75 13.36 9.71 6.54
CA GLY A 75 14.18 9.86 5.33
C GLY A 75 15.08 8.65 5.00
N SER A 76 15.11 7.61 5.85
CA SER A 76 15.88 6.39 5.56
C SER A 76 15.22 5.15 6.16
N VAL A 77 15.28 4.03 5.44
CA VAL A 77 14.90 2.69 5.92
C VAL A 77 16.09 1.73 5.98
N LYS A 78 17.29 2.22 5.73
CA LYS A 78 18.53 1.41 5.79
C LYS A 78 18.70 0.78 7.16
N GLY A 79 18.82 -0.54 7.19
CA GLY A 79 18.96 -1.33 8.42
C GLY A 79 17.71 -1.40 9.27
N ARG A 80 16.55 -0.98 8.76
CA ARG A 80 15.25 -1.08 9.45
C ARG A 80 14.47 -2.29 9.00
N THR A 81 13.63 -2.79 9.90
CA THR A 81 12.65 -3.82 9.60
C THR A 81 11.33 -3.16 9.20
N VAL A 82 10.89 -3.40 7.97
CA VAL A 82 9.63 -2.94 7.40
C VAL A 82 8.67 -4.11 7.31
N GLY A 83 7.61 -4.09 8.11
CA GLY A 83 6.52 -5.05 8.03
C GLY A 83 5.55 -4.66 6.91
N VAL A 84 5.16 -5.58 6.06
CA VAL A 84 4.21 -5.36 4.94
C VAL A 84 3.01 -6.28 5.11
N LEU A 85 1.84 -5.70 5.17
CA LEU A 85 0.55 -6.39 5.21
C LEU A 85 -0.20 -6.21 3.89
N GLY A 86 -0.49 -7.33 3.24
CA GLY A 86 -1.15 -7.39 1.94
C GLY A 86 -0.16 -7.23 0.79
N LEU A 87 -0.19 -8.18 -0.12
CA LEU A 87 0.69 -8.24 -1.30
C LEU A 87 -0.10 -8.30 -2.60
N THR A 88 -1.29 -8.89 -2.58
CA THR A 88 -2.19 -8.98 -3.74
C THR A 88 -2.71 -7.61 -4.16
N PHE A 89 -3.16 -7.46 -5.41
CA PHE A 89 -3.62 -6.16 -5.92
C PHE A 89 -4.95 -5.70 -5.30
N LYS A 90 -5.73 -6.62 -4.74
CA LYS A 90 -6.99 -6.39 -3.99
C LYS A 90 -7.25 -7.54 -3.02
N PRO A 91 -8.13 -7.40 -2.03
CA PRO A 91 -8.51 -8.50 -1.14
C PRO A 91 -9.33 -9.59 -1.85
N ASN A 92 -9.44 -10.75 -1.21
CA ASN A 92 -10.20 -11.93 -1.65
C ASN A 92 -9.71 -12.53 -2.98
N THR A 93 -8.40 -12.54 -3.18
CA THR A 93 -7.73 -13.17 -4.33
C THR A 93 -6.27 -13.45 -4.01
N ASP A 94 -5.66 -14.38 -4.71
CA ASP A 94 -4.23 -14.65 -4.73
C ASP A 94 -3.49 -13.90 -5.87
N ASP A 95 -4.23 -13.07 -6.65
CA ASP A 95 -3.72 -12.42 -7.86
C ASP A 95 -2.70 -11.33 -7.55
N MET A 96 -1.47 -11.56 -7.96
CA MET A 96 -0.32 -10.67 -7.80
C MET A 96 -0.02 -9.83 -9.05
N ARG A 97 -0.73 -10.04 -10.17
CA ARG A 97 -0.43 -9.36 -11.44
C ARG A 97 -0.52 -7.85 -11.30
N ASP A 98 0.56 -7.16 -11.66
CA ASP A 98 0.70 -5.70 -11.56
C ASP A 98 0.37 -5.12 -10.18
N SER A 99 0.43 -5.94 -9.12
CA SER A 99 0.21 -5.45 -7.76
C SER A 99 1.20 -4.34 -7.42
N PRO A 100 0.77 -3.26 -6.75
CA PRO A 100 1.67 -2.23 -6.23
C PRO A 100 2.78 -2.77 -5.34
N SER A 101 2.57 -3.89 -4.67
CA SER A 101 3.59 -4.55 -3.83
C SER A 101 4.83 -4.96 -4.61
N LEU A 102 4.67 -5.33 -5.91
CA LEU A 102 5.78 -5.70 -6.80
C LEU A 102 6.74 -4.53 -7.13
N VAL A 103 6.32 -3.30 -6.85
CA VAL A 103 7.17 -2.11 -6.97
C VAL A 103 7.61 -1.63 -5.59
N ILE A 104 6.70 -1.59 -4.62
CA ILE A 104 6.95 -1.03 -3.28
C ILE A 104 7.98 -1.89 -2.52
N VAL A 105 7.80 -3.21 -2.50
CA VAL A 105 8.67 -4.12 -1.72
C VAL A 105 10.11 -4.08 -2.23
N PRO A 106 10.40 -4.29 -3.53
CA PRO A 106 11.77 -4.18 -4.04
C PRO A 106 12.38 -2.80 -3.78
N THR A 107 11.63 -1.71 -3.99
CA THR A 107 12.13 -0.35 -3.75
C THR A 107 12.57 -0.15 -2.29
N LEU A 108 11.84 -0.72 -1.33
CA LEU A 108 12.23 -0.66 0.09
C LEU A 108 13.46 -1.51 0.38
N GLN A 109 13.59 -2.69 -0.25
CA GLN A 109 14.77 -3.55 -0.14
C GLN A 109 16.01 -2.86 -0.73
N ASP A 110 15.89 -2.24 -1.90
CA ASP A 110 16.96 -1.48 -2.56
C ASP A 110 17.41 -0.27 -1.70
N ALA A 111 16.47 0.31 -0.93
CA ALA A 111 16.78 1.34 0.06
C ALA A 111 17.42 0.80 1.35
N GLY A 112 17.69 -0.51 1.43
CA GLY A 112 18.40 -1.19 2.53
C GLY A 112 17.51 -1.64 3.69
N ALA A 113 16.19 -1.78 3.48
CA ALA A 113 15.28 -2.34 4.46
C ALA A 113 15.30 -3.89 4.46
N THR A 114 15.11 -4.48 5.63
CA THR A 114 14.67 -5.88 5.75
C THR A 114 13.16 -5.90 5.69
N VAL A 115 12.59 -6.54 4.67
CA VAL A 115 11.12 -6.62 4.51
C VAL A 115 10.61 -7.94 5.07
N ARG A 116 9.62 -7.85 5.96
CA ARG A 116 8.81 -8.97 6.46
C ARG A 116 7.42 -8.83 5.88
N ALA A 117 6.82 -9.90 5.38
CA ALA A 117 5.56 -9.80 4.67
C ALA A 117 4.57 -10.93 5.00
N PHE A 118 3.30 -10.58 4.98
CA PHE A 118 2.16 -11.50 5.06
C PHE A 118 1.02 -11.04 4.16
N ASP A 119 0.41 -12.01 3.50
CA ASP A 119 -0.86 -11.85 2.76
C ASP A 119 -1.71 -13.10 2.99
N PRO A 120 -3.01 -12.97 3.27
CA PRO A 120 -3.86 -14.12 3.60
C PRO A 120 -3.95 -15.20 2.52
N GLU A 121 -3.93 -14.79 1.24
CA GLU A 121 -4.11 -15.72 0.10
C GLU A 121 -2.92 -15.70 -0.88
N GLY A 122 -2.26 -14.55 -1.02
CA GLY A 122 -1.29 -14.29 -2.08
C GLY A 122 0.13 -14.80 -1.82
N MET A 123 0.44 -15.41 -0.68
CA MET A 123 1.80 -15.81 -0.29
C MET A 123 2.46 -16.73 -1.30
N GLY A 124 1.70 -17.68 -1.86
CA GLY A 124 2.20 -18.66 -2.84
C GLY A 124 2.65 -17.99 -4.15
N GLU A 125 1.86 -17.08 -4.67
CA GLU A 125 2.17 -16.34 -5.90
C GLU A 125 3.22 -15.26 -5.64
N ALA A 126 3.17 -14.57 -4.50
CA ALA A 126 4.13 -13.56 -4.13
C ALA A 126 5.57 -14.11 -4.03
N ARG A 127 5.75 -15.31 -3.50
CA ARG A 127 7.07 -16.00 -3.44
C ARG A 127 7.70 -16.24 -4.81
N LYS A 128 6.89 -16.38 -5.87
CA LYS A 128 7.37 -16.58 -7.24
C LYS A 128 7.84 -15.27 -7.89
N MET A 129 7.34 -14.14 -7.42
CA MET A 129 7.50 -12.84 -8.06
C MET A 129 8.38 -11.86 -7.28
N LEU A 130 8.48 -12.01 -5.96
CA LEU A 130 9.30 -11.19 -5.10
C LEU A 130 10.63 -11.88 -4.76
N SER A 131 11.62 -11.08 -4.34
CA SER A 131 12.94 -11.55 -3.95
C SER A 131 12.88 -12.55 -2.81
N ASN A 132 13.79 -13.55 -2.85
CA ASN A 132 14.02 -14.50 -1.75
C ASN A 132 14.52 -13.82 -0.45
N ALA A 133 14.91 -12.54 -0.51
CA ALA A 133 15.29 -11.75 0.67
C ALA A 133 14.08 -11.25 1.49
N VAL A 134 12.83 -11.47 1.02
CA VAL A 134 11.64 -11.21 1.83
C VAL A 134 11.53 -12.26 2.92
N VAL A 135 11.35 -11.82 4.15
CA VAL A 135 11.06 -12.71 5.30
C VAL A 135 9.55 -12.94 5.34
N TRP A 136 9.15 -14.16 5.04
CA TRP A 136 7.75 -14.56 5.00
C TRP A 136 7.25 -14.91 6.39
N CYS A 137 6.14 -14.31 6.80
CA CYS A 137 5.52 -14.52 8.10
C CYS A 137 4.17 -15.23 7.98
N ASP A 138 3.75 -15.88 9.06
CA ASP A 138 2.51 -16.69 9.06
C ASP A 138 1.26 -15.87 9.40
N ASP A 139 1.44 -14.71 10.03
CA ASP A 139 0.35 -13.79 10.37
C ASP A 139 0.82 -12.33 10.47
N ALA A 140 -0.13 -11.41 10.64
CA ALA A 140 0.12 -9.98 10.76
C ALA A 140 0.92 -9.61 12.01
N TYR A 141 0.78 -10.34 13.11
CA TYR A 141 1.51 -10.06 14.34
C TYR A 141 2.97 -10.50 14.23
N ALA A 142 3.22 -11.64 13.56
CA ALA A 142 4.58 -12.06 13.24
C ALA A 142 5.30 -11.05 12.32
N VAL A 143 4.57 -10.40 11.40
CA VAL A 143 5.11 -9.29 10.59
C VAL A 143 5.49 -8.10 11.46
N ALA A 144 4.64 -7.75 12.43
CA ALA A 144 4.81 -6.57 13.27
C ALA A 144 5.91 -6.74 14.33
N ASP A 145 6.26 -7.97 14.70
CA ASP A 145 7.21 -8.25 15.77
C ASP A 145 8.60 -7.68 15.45
N GLY A 146 9.05 -6.72 16.28
CA GLY A 146 10.29 -5.98 16.10
C GLY A 146 10.34 -5.05 14.88
N ALA A 147 9.22 -4.80 14.20
CA ALA A 147 9.17 -3.90 13.05
C ALA A 147 9.36 -2.43 13.45
N ASP A 148 10.14 -1.70 12.65
CA ASP A 148 10.30 -0.24 12.79
C ASP A 148 9.12 0.52 12.18
N VAL A 149 8.41 -0.08 11.23
CA VAL A 149 7.21 0.44 10.57
C VAL A 149 6.37 -0.70 10.05
N LEU A 150 5.04 -0.56 10.11
CA LEU A 150 4.08 -1.46 9.48
C LEU A 150 3.45 -0.74 8.29
N VAL A 151 3.44 -1.37 7.12
CA VAL A 151 2.90 -0.83 5.87
C VAL A 151 1.72 -1.68 5.42
N ILE A 152 0.57 -1.06 5.17
CA ILE A 152 -0.63 -1.74 4.67
C ILE A 152 -0.78 -1.41 3.19
N ILE A 153 -0.64 -2.42 2.31
CA ILE A 153 -0.73 -2.25 0.86
C ILE A 153 -2.09 -2.73 0.33
N THR A 154 -2.64 -3.82 0.90
CA THR A 154 -3.94 -4.37 0.49
C THR A 154 -4.91 -4.36 1.67
N GLU A 155 -6.15 -3.96 1.41
CA GLU A 155 -7.18 -3.74 2.44
C GLU A 155 -7.95 -5.01 2.82
N TRP A 156 -7.25 -6.05 3.23
CA TRP A 156 -7.89 -7.25 3.75
C TRP A 156 -8.74 -6.95 5.00
N ASN A 157 -9.90 -7.59 5.11
CA ASN A 157 -10.80 -7.35 6.24
C ASN A 157 -10.17 -7.75 7.58
N GLU A 158 -9.35 -8.79 7.60
CA GLU A 158 -8.65 -9.22 8.83
C GLU A 158 -7.71 -8.13 9.37
N PHE A 159 -7.11 -7.32 8.50
CA PHE A 159 -6.23 -6.22 8.94
C PHE A 159 -7.00 -5.08 9.61
N ARG A 160 -8.31 -4.97 9.40
CA ARG A 160 -9.17 -4.01 10.11
C ARG A 160 -9.48 -4.43 11.54
N ALA A 161 -9.38 -5.72 11.83
CA ALA A 161 -9.73 -6.33 13.12
C ALA A 161 -8.51 -6.64 14.00
N LEU A 162 -7.33 -6.12 13.66
CA LEU A 162 -6.12 -6.37 14.45
C LEU A 162 -6.21 -5.71 15.83
N ASP A 163 -5.73 -6.41 16.85
CA ASP A 163 -5.52 -5.85 18.19
C ASP A 163 -4.36 -4.84 18.14
N LEU A 164 -4.72 -3.56 18.12
CA LEU A 164 -3.77 -2.45 18.01
C LEU A 164 -2.83 -2.37 19.22
N GLU A 165 -3.29 -2.71 20.41
CA GLU A 165 -2.45 -2.72 21.61
C GLU A 165 -1.41 -3.86 21.54
N ARG A 166 -1.79 -5.02 21.03
CA ARG A 166 -0.86 -6.12 20.79
C ARG A 166 0.17 -5.74 19.74
N LEU A 167 -0.24 -5.14 18.61
CA LEU A 167 0.66 -4.64 17.58
C LEU A 167 1.67 -3.64 18.15
N LYS A 168 1.19 -2.65 18.89
CA LYS A 168 2.02 -1.60 19.48
C LYS A 168 3.09 -2.17 20.41
N ARG A 169 2.74 -3.16 21.21
CA ARG A 169 3.69 -3.81 22.14
C ARG A 169 4.75 -4.64 21.43
N SER A 170 4.43 -5.24 20.27
CA SER A 170 5.36 -6.08 19.52
C SER A 170 6.31 -5.28 18.61
N MET A 171 5.86 -4.11 18.16
CA MET A 171 6.63 -3.26 17.26
C MET A 171 7.77 -2.55 18.01
N LYS A 172 8.90 -2.38 17.35
CA LYS A 172 10.00 -1.55 17.84
C LYS A 172 9.63 -0.05 17.86
N ARG A 173 8.80 0.38 16.93
CA ARG A 173 8.25 1.74 16.84
C ARG A 173 6.79 1.68 16.43
N PRO A 174 5.88 2.35 17.14
CA PRO A 174 4.45 2.34 16.80
C PRO A 174 4.16 3.28 15.62
N LEU A 175 4.68 2.93 14.44
CA LEU A 175 4.52 3.67 13.19
C LEU A 175 3.79 2.79 12.16
N ILE A 176 2.64 3.28 11.68
CA ILE A 176 1.89 2.65 10.59
C ILE A 176 1.82 3.59 9.38
N VAL A 177 2.14 3.06 8.21
CA VAL A 177 1.91 3.70 6.91
C VAL A 177 0.80 2.94 6.19
N ASP A 178 -0.38 3.51 6.20
CA ASP A 178 -1.58 2.89 5.64
C ASP A 178 -1.86 3.44 4.23
N LEU A 179 -1.55 2.65 3.22
CA LEU A 179 -1.74 3.01 1.83
C LEU A 179 -3.17 2.72 1.31
N ARG A 180 -4.08 2.28 2.19
CA ARG A 180 -5.47 1.96 1.85
C ARG A 180 -6.49 2.69 2.73
N ASN A 181 -6.01 3.45 3.73
CA ASN A 181 -6.85 4.18 4.68
C ASN A 181 -7.88 3.28 5.38
N ILE A 182 -7.46 2.08 5.81
CA ILE A 182 -8.34 1.13 6.48
C ILE A 182 -8.68 1.53 7.91
N TYR A 183 -7.83 2.33 8.54
CA TYR A 183 -8.05 2.87 9.89
C TYR A 183 -8.47 4.34 9.86
N THR A 184 -9.15 4.79 10.89
CA THR A 184 -9.45 6.20 11.10
C THR A 184 -8.29 6.89 11.83
N MET A 185 -8.17 8.21 11.64
CA MET A 185 -7.13 9.00 12.32
C MET A 185 -7.34 9.05 13.84
N ASP A 186 -8.60 9.08 14.29
CA ASP A 186 -8.94 9.14 15.70
C ASP A 186 -8.66 7.81 16.42
N GLU A 187 -8.98 6.70 15.77
CA GLU A 187 -8.63 5.35 16.24
C GLU A 187 -7.11 5.22 16.43
N MET A 188 -6.32 5.61 15.43
CA MET A 188 -4.87 5.54 15.49
C MET A 188 -4.26 6.48 16.53
N ARG A 189 -4.85 7.66 16.72
CA ARG A 189 -4.45 8.61 17.76
C ARG A 189 -4.70 8.03 19.16
N THR A 190 -5.89 7.46 19.37
CA THR A 190 -6.29 6.84 20.65
C THR A 190 -5.41 5.64 20.97
N ALA A 191 -5.11 4.79 19.98
CA ALA A 191 -4.22 3.65 20.14
C ALA A 191 -2.73 4.06 20.32
N GLY A 192 -2.40 5.33 20.12
CA GLY A 192 -1.05 5.87 20.32
C GLY A 192 -0.07 5.47 19.21
N PHE A 193 -0.51 5.41 17.96
CA PHE A 193 0.36 5.24 16.81
C PHE A 193 0.73 6.57 16.16
N THR A 194 1.95 6.67 15.66
CA THR A 194 2.24 7.57 14.56
C THR A 194 1.62 6.96 13.30
N TYR A 195 0.74 7.71 12.63
CA TYR A 195 -0.03 7.19 11.52
C TYR A 195 0.05 8.09 10.30
N VAL A 196 0.51 7.52 9.20
CA VAL A 196 0.65 8.18 7.90
C VAL A 196 -0.24 7.48 6.90
N SER A 197 -1.12 8.23 6.24
CA SER A 197 -2.10 7.67 5.31
C SER A 197 -2.18 8.48 4.01
N ILE A 198 -3.10 8.14 3.11
CA ILE A 198 -3.19 8.79 1.81
C ILE A 198 -4.19 9.96 1.87
N GLY A 199 -3.72 11.17 1.47
CA GLY A 199 -4.56 12.36 1.36
C GLY A 199 -5.17 12.83 2.68
N ARG A 200 -4.51 12.54 3.79
CA ARG A 200 -4.85 13.00 5.15
C ARG A 200 -3.63 13.57 5.84
N SER A 201 -3.84 14.40 6.86
CA SER A 201 -2.77 14.83 7.75
C SER A 201 -2.19 13.64 8.53
N GLU A 202 -0.94 13.76 8.94
CA GLU A 202 -0.30 12.74 9.78
C GLU A 202 -0.83 12.84 11.22
N VAL A 203 -1.03 11.69 11.86
CA VAL A 203 -1.15 11.60 13.31
C VAL A 203 0.26 11.42 13.87
N ARG A 204 0.73 12.37 14.67
CA ARG A 204 2.01 12.26 15.38
C ARG A 204 1.74 12.09 16.86
N GLN A 205 2.52 11.24 17.50
CA GLN A 205 2.53 11.20 18.96
C GLN A 205 3.20 12.49 19.47
N ALA A 206 2.67 13.01 20.58
CA ALA A 206 3.42 14.01 21.34
C ALA A 206 4.76 13.38 21.73
N ALA A 207 5.86 14.11 21.53
CA ALA A 207 7.15 13.67 22.03
C ALA A 207 7.00 13.38 23.53
N ALA A 208 7.36 12.18 23.94
CA ALA A 208 7.51 11.88 25.36
C ALA A 208 8.60 12.85 25.86
N GLY A 209 8.19 13.82 26.70
CA GLY A 209 9.06 14.79 27.35
C GLY A 209 9.98 14.08 28.34
#